data_0df34f2db045b86a10063d9f168056e3
#
_entry.id   0df34f2db045b86a10063d9f168056e3
#
_cell.length_a   1.000
_cell.length_b   1.000
_cell.length_c   1.000
_cell.angle_alpha   90.00
_cell.angle_beta   90.00
_cell.angle_gamma   90.00
#
_symmetry.space_group_name_H-M   'P 1'
#
loop_
_entity.id
_entity.type
_entity.pdbx_description
1 polymer ?
#
loop_
_entity_poly.entity_id
_entity_poly.type
_entity_poly.pdbx_seq_one_letter_code
_entity_poly.pdbx_strand_id
1 'polypeptide(L)'
;KAAGQTTGLISSIEVSQGKNKTSVPTADLNPPWLAEQLTSMALAHCENAVIEVPSIALARRCLAGVELDVAILTNIRENHLDFHGSEANYQRAKLRLLDKLKPTGLAIINADDPKTHFLLNQIDRPVLTVGIKQEADITAKPIDCSAGEQTFVITAGSDSIPVRTTIIGDQHIYNCLAATAVGLAQGIEIETIAK
;
A
#
# COMPACT_ATOMS: atom_id res chain seq x y z
N LYS A 1 10.49 8.64 -5.65
CA LYS A 1 11.70 9.04 -6.43
C LYS A 1 11.40 10.26 -7.29
N ALA A 2 10.28 10.30 -8.02
CA ALA A 2 9.92 11.47 -8.85
C ALA A 2 9.83 12.77 -8.03
N ALA A 3 9.37 12.70 -6.78
CA ALA A 3 9.32 13.82 -5.84
C ALA A 3 10.65 14.15 -5.15
N GLY A 4 11.75 13.48 -5.50
CA GLY A 4 13.07 13.71 -4.92
C GLY A 4 13.31 13.06 -3.55
N GLN A 5 12.30 12.42 -2.96
CA GLN A 5 12.40 11.82 -1.63
C GLN A 5 13.15 10.48 -1.66
N THR A 6 14.06 10.28 -0.71
CA THR A 6 14.78 9.02 -0.53
C THR A 6 13.89 8.02 0.20
N THR A 7 13.64 6.87 -0.44
CA THR A 7 12.70 5.87 0.08
C THR A 7 13.37 4.51 0.21
N GLY A 8 13.22 3.88 1.37
CA GLY A 8 13.50 2.48 1.60
C GLY A 8 12.32 1.61 1.23
N LEU A 9 12.57 0.38 0.79
CA LEU A 9 11.54 -0.60 0.44
C LEU A 9 11.87 -1.95 1.08
N ILE A 10 10.87 -2.57 1.67
CA ILE A 10 10.86 -3.98 2.08
C ILE A 10 9.71 -4.64 1.36
N SER A 11 10.00 -5.55 0.44
CA SER A 11 8.98 -6.30 -0.30
C SER A 11 9.36 -7.78 -0.41
N SER A 12 8.45 -8.59 -0.94
CA SER A 12 8.70 -10.01 -1.26
C SER A 12 9.75 -10.22 -2.36
N ILE A 13 10.14 -9.16 -3.07
CA ILE A 13 11.06 -9.21 -4.20
C ILE A 13 12.43 -8.64 -3.83
N GLU A 14 12.46 -7.49 -3.15
CA GLU A 14 13.70 -6.78 -2.81
C GLU A 14 13.59 -6.04 -1.48
N VAL A 15 14.74 -5.85 -0.86
CA VAL A 15 14.94 -4.85 0.19
C VAL A 15 15.87 -3.78 -0.37
N SER A 16 15.46 -2.51 -0.29
CA SER A 16 16.31 -1.39 -0.70
C SER A 16 16.42 -0.34 0.39
N GLN A 17 17.60 0.20 0.55
CA GLN A 17 17.95 1.27 1.49
C GLN A 17 18.46 2.45 0.66
N GLY A 18 17.52 3.24 0.13
CA GLY A 18 17.85 4.29 -0.82
C GLY A 18 18.39 3.71 -2.15
N LYS A 19 19.69 3.86 -2.40
CA LYS A 19 20.34 3.37 -3.64
C LYS A 19 20.79 1.90 -3.56
N ASN A 20 21.02 1.39 -2.37
CA ASN A 20 21.49 0.02 -2.16
C ASN A 20 20.30 -0.96 -2.23
N LYS A 21 20.45 -2.00 -3.06
CA LYS A 21 19.43 -3.05 -3.23
C LYS A 21 20.02 -4.39 -2.86
N THR A 22 19.25 -5.17 -2.11
CA THR A 22 19.57 -6.55 -1.74
C THR A 22 18.36 -7.42 -2.01
N SER A 23 18.56 -8.55 -2.67
CA SER A 23 17.51 -9.55 -2.84
C SER A 23 17.44 -10.39 -1.56
N VAL A 24 16.44 -10.13 -0.73
CA VAL A 24 16.19 -10.91 0.49
C VAL A 24 14.74 -11.33 0.51
N PRO A 25 14.42 -12.62 0.61
CA PRO A 25 13.05 -13.07 0.76
C PRO A 25 12.43 -12.51 2.04
N THR A 26 11.25 -11.88 1.95
CA THR A 26 10.48 -11.41 3.12
C THR A 26 9.85 -12.55 3.92
N ALA A 27 10.16 -13.80 3.58
CA ALA A 27 9.59 -14.99 4.24
C ALA A 27 9.75 -14.98 5.78
N ASP A 28 10.78 -14.28 6.27
CA ASP A 28 11.12 -14.21 7.70
C ASP A 28 10.92 -12.81 8.31
N LEU A 29 9.95 -12.04 7.81
CA LEU A 29 9.62 -10.74 8.40
C LEU A 29 9.26 -10.92 9.88
N ASN A 30 10.19 -10.57 10.77
CA ASN A 30 10.04 -10.63 12.22
C ASN A 30 10.50 -9.30 12.86
N PRO A 31 10.07 -8.97 14.09
CA PRO A 31 10.34 -7.67 14.69
C PRO A 31 11.84 -7.31 14.79
N PRO A 32 12.77 -8.19 15.22
CA PRO A 32 14.19 -7.84 15.27
C PRO A 32 14.79 -7.52 13.90
N TRP A 33 14.50 -8.33 12.89
CA TRP A 33 14.98 -8.10 11.54
C TRP A 33 14.41 -6.81 10.95
N LEU A 34 13.09 -6.56 11.15
CA LEU A 34 12.46 -5.32 10.69
C LEU A 34 13.10 -4.09 11.34
N ALA A 35 13.38 -4.13 12.64
CA ALA A 35 14.04 -3.04 13.34
C ALA A 35 15.45 -2.78 12.79
N GLU A 36 16.21 -3.81 12.46
CA GLU A 36 17.52 -3.70 11.81
C GLU A 36 17.41 -3.02 10.44
N GLN A 37 16.44 -3.45 9.59
CA GLN A 37 16.25 -2.85 8.28
C GLN A 37 15.84 -1.37 8.38
N LEU A 38 14.90 -1.03 9.26
CA LEU A 38 14.48 0.35 9.49
C LEU A 38 15.63 1.22 10.03
N THR A 39 16.45 0.68 10.92
CA THR A 39 17.67 1.37 11.39
C THR A 39 18.62 1.64 10.23
N SER A 40 18.86 0.65 9.38
CA SER A 40 19.72 0.79 8.21
C SER A 40 19.18 1.82 7.21
N MET A 41 17.85 1.88 7.01
CA MET A 41 17.20 2.91 6.19
C MET A 41 17.38 4.30 6.78
N ALA A 42 17.24 4.45 8.10
CA ALA A 42 17.47 5.72 8.79
C ALA A 42 18.93 6.19 8.66
N LEU A 43 19.90 5.29 8.81
CA LEU A 43 21.32 5.58 8.59
C LEU A 43 21.65 5.94 7.12
N ALA A 44 20.88 5.39 6.18
CA ALA A 44 20.98 5.73 4.76
C ALA A 44 20.17 7.01 4.39
N HIS A 45 19.70 7.76 5.37
CA HIS A 45 18.90 8.97 5.21
C HIS A 45 17.65 8.78 4.36
N CYS A 46 16.97 7.61 4.47
CA CYS A 46 15.67 7.43 3.89
C CYS A 46 14.64 8.26 4.66
N GLU A 47 13.90 9.11 3.93
CA GLU A 47 12.82 9.92 4.47
C GLU A 47 11.55 9.10 4.66
N ASN A 48 11.38 8.07 3.85
CA ASN A 48 10.23 7.15 3.88
C ASN A 48 10.70 5.70 3.88
N ALA A 49 9.90 4.83 4.53
CA ALA A 49 10.03 3.38 4.43
C ALA A 49 8.69 2.78 3.96
N VAL A 50 8.71 2.03 2.88
CA VAL A 50 7.55 1.28 2.36
C VAL A 50 7.75 -0.19 2.70
N ILE A 51 6.77 -0.81 3.34
CA ILE A 51 6.86 -2.19 3.81
C ILE A 51 5.68 -2.98 3.26
N GLU A 52 5.95 -4.01 2.48
CA GLU A 52 4.97 -5.04 2.15
C GLU A 52 4.83 -6.00 3.33
N VAL A 53 3.61 -6.13 3.87
CA VAL A 53 3.36 -6.95 5.05
C VAL A 53 2.38 -8.08 4.72
N PRO A 54 2.86 -9.31 4.52
CA PRO A 54 2.01 -10.48 4.33
C PRO A 54 1.10 -10.75 5.53
N SER A 55 -0.08 -11.32 5.29
CA SER A 55 -1.04 -11.64 6.35
C SER A 55 -0.47 -12.59 7.42
N ILE A 56 0.40 -13.51 7.02
CA ILE A 56 1.12 -14.42 7.94
C ILE A 56 2.02 -13.63 8.90
N ALA A 57 2.75 -12.65 8.39
CA ALA A 57 3.61 -11.79 9.20
C ALA A 57 2.79 -10.93 10.18
N LEU A 58 1.64 -10.39 9.73
CA LEU A 58 0.69 -9.69 10.60
C LEU A 58 0.14 -10.59 11.70
N ALA A 59 -0.21 -11.84 11.37
CA ALA A 59 -0.65 -12.83 12.35
C ALA A 59 0.42 -13.10 13.41
N ARG A 60 1.70 -13.10 13.02
CA ARG A 60 2.88 -13.27 13.88
C ARG A 60 3.34 -11.98 14.55
N ARG A 61 2.57 -10.87 14.41
CA ARG A 61 2.86 -9.57 15.02
C ARG A 61 4.23 -8.99 14.60
N CYS A 62 4.60 -9.13 13.34
CA CYS A 62 5.89 -8.67 12.80
C CYS A 62 6.13 -7.16 13.00
N LEU A 63 5.06 -6.35 13.10
CA LEU A 63 5.12 -4.90 13.34
C LEU A 63 5.11 -4.54 14.84
N ALA A 64 5.56 -5.43 15.75
CA ALA A 64 5.66 -5.09 17.16
C ALA A 64 6.66 -3.94 17.35
N GLY A 65 6.24 -2.86 18.04
CA GLY A 65 7.06 -1.67 18.24
C GLY A 65 7.14 -0.70 17.06
N VAL A 66 6.44 -0.98 15.95
CA VAL A 66 6.36 -0.09 14.79
C VAL A 66 5.00 0.61 14.77
N GLU A 67 5.00 1.92 14.56
CA GLU A 67 3.83 2.72 14.25
C GLU A 67 3.89 3.21 12.81
N LEU A 68 2.73 3.27 12.14
CA LEU A 68 2.61 3.61 10.73
C LEU A 68 1.97 4.99 10.56
N ASP A 69 2.52 5.79 9.66
CA ASP A 69 1.88 7.02 9.19
C ASP A 69 0.76 6.72 8.20
N VAL A 70 0.94 5.68 7.36
CA VAL A 70 -0.05 5.24 6.38
C VAL A 70 -0.15 3.71 6.39
N ALA A 71 -1.37 3.19 6.37
CA ALA A 71 -1.66 1.77 6.17
C ALA A 71 -2.54 1.58 4.93
N ILE A 72 -2.15 0.69 4.02
CA ILE A 72 -2.87 0.41 2.78
C ILE A 72 -3.45 -1.00 2.83
N LEU A 73 -4.77 -1.11 2.73
CA LEU A 73 -5.45 -2.39 2.51
C LEU A 73 -5.88 -2.50 1.05
N THR A 74 -5.08 -3.16 0.26
CA THR A 74 -5.33 -3.32 -1.18
C THR A 74 -6.51 -4.22 -1.47
N ASN A 75 -6.65 -5.32 -0.72
CA ASN A 75 -7.77 -6.25 -0.78
C ASN A 75 -7.76 -7.22 0.42
N ILE A 76 -8.92 -7.84 0.68
CA ILE A 76 -9.08 -8.91 1.66
C ILE A 76 -9.60 -10.17 0.93
N ARG A 77 -8.80 -10.71 0.00
CA ARG A 77 -9.12 -11.97 -0.70
C ARG A 77 -8.66 -13.16 0.13
N GLU A 78 -9.41 -14.23 0.07
CA GLU A 78 -9.05 -15.49 0.73
C GLU A 78 -7.70 -16.00 0.20
N ASN A 79 -6.75 -16.09 1.11
CA ASN A 79 -5.42 -16.63 0.82
C ASN A 79 -4.83 -17.23 2.10
N HIS A 80 -3.94 -18.19 1.95
CA HIS A 80 -3.24 -18.82 3.08
C HIS A 80 -4.19 -19.39 4.15
N LEU A 81 -5.32 -20.00 3.75
CA LEU A 81 -6.27 -20.64 4.67
C LEU A 81 -5.66 -21.85 5.38
N ASP A 82 -4.67 -22.50 4.77
CA ASP A 82 -3.82 -23.53 5.37
C ASP A 82 -3.12 -23.03 6.63
N PHE A 83 -2.69 -21.77 6.66
CA PHE A 83 -2.07 -21.15 7.82
C PHE A 83 -3.08 -20.54 8.79
N HIS A 84 -4.06 -19.79 8.28
CA HIS A 84 -5.02 -19.04 9.11
C HIS A 84 -6.14 -19.91 9.68
N GLY A 85 -6.41 -21.08 9.09
CA GLY A 85 -7.45 -22.00 9.48
C GLY A 85 -8.88 -21.55 9.15
N SER A 86 -9.10 -20.25 8.98
CA SER A 86 -10.41 -19.69 8.58
C SER A 86 -10.26 -18.31 7.95
N GLU A 87 -11.28 -17.93 7.16
CA GLU A 87 -11.38 -16.60 6.57
C GLU A 87 -11.43 -15.50 7.66
N ALA A 88 -12.17 -15.72 8.73
CA ALA A 88 -12.27 -14.78 9.84
C ALA A 88 -10.91 -14.50 10.50
N ASN A 89 -10.08 -15.52 10.65
CA ASN A 89 -8.72 -15.35 11.19
C ASN A 89 -7.81 -14.60 10.20
N TYR A 90 -7.93 -14.88 8.90
CA TYR A 90 -7.21 -14.16 7.86
C TYR A 90 -7.58 -12.67 7.86
N GLN A 91 -8.88 -12.35 7.87
CA GLN A 91 -9.38 -10.97 7.95
C GLN A 91 -8.86 -10.28 9.21
N ARG A 92 -9.00 -10.92 10.38
CA ARG A 92 -8.49 -10.38 11.65
C ARG A 92 -6.98 -10.12 11.61
N ALA A 93 -6.21 -10.99 10.95
CA ALA A 93 -4.78 -10.77 10.78
C ALA A 93 -4.49 -9.53 9.92
N LYS A 94 -5.22 -9.34 8.81
CA LYS A 94 -5.08 -8.15 7.95
C LYS A 94 -5.46 -6.86 8.68
N LEU A 95 -6.51 -6.88 9.48
CA LEU A 95 -6.98 -5.71 10.24
C LEU A 95 -5.96 -5.23 11.28
N ARG A 96 -5.10 -6.10 11.79
CA ARG A 96 -4.01 -5.70 12.69
C ARG A 96 -3.08 -4.65 12.08
N LEU A 97 -3.07 -4.49 10.76
CA LEU A 97 -2.33 -3.42 10.12
C LEU A 97 -2.86 -2.04 10.54
N LEU A 98 -4.17 -1.90 10.64
CA LEU A 98 -4.83 -0.65 11.05
C LEU A 98 -4.57 -0.31 12.52
N ASP A 99 -4.41 -1.33 13.39
CA ASP A 99 -4.05 -1.14 14.81
C ASP A 99 -2.65 -0.51 14.97
N LYS A 100 -1.86 -0.48 13.90
CA LYS A 100 -0.51 0.10 13.88
C LYS A 100 -0.46 1.55 13.43
N LEU A 101 -1.59 2.10 12.97
CA LEU A 101 -1.66 3.51 12.62
C LEU A 101 -1.46 4.41 13.84
N LYS A 102 -0.65 5.44 13.67
CA LYS A 102 -0.56 6.55 14.61
C LYS A 102 -1.94 7.19 14.81
N PRO A 103 -2.19 7.93 15.90
CA PRO A 103 -3.46 8.63 16.08
C PRO A 103 -3.84 9.55 14.90
N THR A 104 -2.87 10.14 14.25
CA THR A 104 -3.02 10.99 13.04
C THR A 104 -2.77 10.23 11.74
N GLY A 105 -2.57 8.91 11.80
CA GLY A 105 -2.24 8.07 10.65
C GLY A 105 -3.43 7.91 9.70
N LEU A 106 -3.13 7.65 8.44
CA LEU A 106 -4.10 7.54 7.34
C LEU A 106 -4.29 6.08 6.93
N ALA A 107 -5.53 5.62 6.87
CA ALA A 107 -5.89 4.37 6.23
C ALA A 107 -6.23 4.61 4.74
N ILE A 108 -5.68 3.80 3.83
CA ILE A 108 -6.06 3.79 2.42
C ILE A 108 -6.75 2.46 2.13
N ILE A 109 -8.00 2.53 1.66
CA ILE A 109 -8.91 1.39 1.54
C ILE A 109 -9.42 1.28 0.10
N ASN A 110 -9.41 0.06 -0.44
CA ASN A 110 -10.02 -0.23 -1.73
C ASN A 110 -11.56 -0.34 -1.56
N ALA A 111 -12.30 0.62 -2.10
CA ALA A 111 -13.76 0.67 -2.03
C ALA A 111 -14.46 -0.44 -2.85
N ASP A 112 -13.78 -0.98 -3.85
CA ASP A 112 -14.31 -2.05 -4.70
C ASP A 112 -14.22 -3.44 -4.07
N ASP A 113 -13.50 -3.58 -2.95
CA ASP A 113 -13.48 -4.84 -2.20
C ASP A 113 -14.64 -4.88 -1.20
N PRO A 114 -15.63 -5.79 -1.38
CA PRO A 114 -16.81 -5.84 -0.52
C PRO A 114 -16.48 -6.04 0.97
N LYS A 115 -15.34 -6.67 1.26
CA LYS A 115 -14.92 -6.96 2.64
C LYS A 115 -14.30 -5.73 3.31
N THR A 116 -13.77 -4.78 2.54
CA THR A 116 -13.21 -3.53 3.07
C THR A 116 -14.29 -2.49 3.31
N HIS A 117 -15.37 -2.49 2.56
CA HIS A 117 -16.48 -1.55 2.74
C HIS A 117 -17.08 -1.64 4.15
N PHE A 118 -17.20 -2.86 4.69
CA PHE A 118 -17.65 -3.09 6.08
C PHE A 118 -16.70 -2.46 7.12
N LEU A 119 -15.43 -2.27 6.78
CA LEU A 119 -14.42 -1.73 7.70
C LEU A 119 -14.48 -0.20 7.83
N LEU A 120 -14.99 0.51 6.81
CA LEU A 120 -15.01 1.97 6.79
C LEU A 120 -15.67 2.56 8.05
N ASN A 121 -16.74 1.91 8.54
CA ASN A 121 -17.46 2.33 9.74
C ASN A 121 -16.76 1.93 11.05
N GLN A 122 -15.67 1.16 11.00
CA GLN A 122 -14.96 0.66 12.19
C GLN A 122 -13.58 1.32 12.37
N ILE A 123 -13.13 2.08 11.39
CA ILE A 123 -11.82 2.74 11.42
C ILE A 123 -11.96 4.10 12.09
N ASP A 124 -11.39 4.24 13.29
CA ASP A 124 -11.34 5.50 14.04
C ASP A 124 -10.06 6.27 13.68
N ARG A 125 -9.83 6.49 12.40
CA ARG A 125 -8.69 7.22 11.83
C ARG A 125 -9.12 7.88 10.52
N PRO A 126 -8.40 8.89 10.02
CA PRO A 126 -8.59 9.39 8.66
C PRO A 126 -8.53 8.26 7.63
N VAL A 127 -9.47 8.26 6.70
CA VAL A 127 -9.55 7.27 5.62
C VAL A 127 -9.57 7.97 4.28
N LEU A 128 -8.81 7.46 3.31
CA LEU A 128 -8.97 7.71 1.89
C LEU A 128 -9.36 6.43 1.19
N THR A 129 -10.35 6.51 0.34
CA THR A 129 -10.83 5.39 -0.48
C THR A 129 -10.30 5.46 -1.89
N VAL A 130 -10.00 4.29 -2.47
CA VAL A 130 -9.60 4.17 -3.88
C VAL A 130 -10.51 3.18 -4.59
N GLY A 131 -10.89 3.46 -5.83
CA GLY A 131 -11.82 2.59 -6.56
C GLY A 131 -11.79 2.78 -8.07
N ILE A 132 -12.24 1.75 -8.80
CA ILE A 132 -12.46 1.76 -10.25
C ILE A 132 -13.96 1.69 -10.56
N LYS A 133 -14.73 1.00 -9.73
CA LYS A 133 -16.15 0.64 -9.95
C LYS A 133 -17.09 1.37 -9.00
N GLN A 134 -16.69 1.56 -7.77
CA GLN A 134 -17.46 2.24 -6.73
C GLN A 134 -17.00 3.69 -6.60
N GLU A 135 -17.87 4.53 -6.04
CA GLU A 135 -17.48 5.89 -5.64
C GLU A 135 -16.38 5.82 -4.58
N ALA A 136 -15.34 6.63 -4.77
CA ALA A 136 -14.18 6.70 -3.89
C ALA A 136 -13.55 8.11 -3.98
N ASP A 137 -12.71 8.45 -3.00
CA ASP A 137 -12.00 9.74 -2.97
C ASP A 137 -11.03 9.88 -4.15
N ILE A 138 -10.42 8.76 -4.55
CA ILE A 138 -9.53 8.68 -5.72
C ILE A 138 -10.01 7.54 -6.60
N THR A 139 -10.31 7.86 -7.85
CA THR A 139 -10.86 6.89 -8.81
C THR A 139 -9.96 6.74 -10.03
N ALA A 140 -10.10 5.62 -10.74
CA ALA A 140 -9.52 5.46 -12.06
C ALA A 140 -10.58 5.03 -13.07
N LYS A 141 -10.52 5.65 -14.26
CA LYS A 141 -11.32 5.25 -15.42
C LYS A 141 -10.40 4.64 -16.47
N PRO A 142 -10.46 3.32 -16.72
CA PRO A 142 -9.75 2.70 -17.83
C PRO A 142 -10.16 3.33 -19.17
N ILE A 143 -9.18 3.58 -20.05
CA ILE A 143 -9.42 4.13 -21.41
C ILE A 143 -9.12 3.07 -22.46
N ASP A 144 -7.92 2.50 -22.45
CA ASP A 144 -7.44 1.55 -23.44
C ASP A 144 -6.51 0.51 -22.83
N CYS A 145 -6.54 -0.69 -23.39
CA CYS A 145 -5.63 -1.77 -23.05
C CYS A 145 -5.25 -2.49 -24.33
N SER A 146 -4.15 -2.10 -24.95
CA SER A 146 -3.69 -2.63 -26.23
C SER A 146 -2.17 -2.61 -26.34
N ALA A 147 -1.64 -3.46 -27.24
CA ALA A 147 -0.20 -3.51 -27.58
C ALA A 147 0.76 -3.67 -26.37
N GLY A 148 0.31 -4.31 -25.28
CA GLY A 148 1.17 -4.51 -24.09
C GLY A 148 1.22 -3.32 -23.14
N GLU A 149 0.33 -2.36 -23.31
CA GLU A 149 0.19 -1.18 -22.46
C GLU A 149 -1.28 -0.98 -22.06
N GLN A 150 -1.48 -0.32 -20.93
CA GLN A 150 -2.81 0.16 -20.54
C GLN A 150 -2.77 1.64 -20.18
N THR A 151 -3.84 2.34 -20.53
CA THR A 151 -4.04 3.76 -20.24
C THR A 151 -5.32 3.93 -19.43
N PHE A 152 -5.26 4.74 -18.40
CA PHE A 152 -6.39 5.11 -17.55
C PHE A 152 -6.24 6.55 -17.05
N VAL A 153 -7.33 7.18 -16.66
CA VAL A 153 -7.33 8.48 -16.02
C VAL A 153 -7.54 8.32 -14.53
N ILE A 154 -6.64 8.86 -13.73
CA ILE A 154 -6.83 8.99 -12.28
C ILE A 154 -7.50 10.33 -12.01
N THR A 155 -8.52 10.32 -11.14
CA THR A 155 -9.21 11.53 -10.67
C THR A 155 -9.15 11.58 -9.14
N ALA A 156 -8.74 12.71 -8.59
CA ALA A 156 -8.70 13.00 -7.16
C ALA A 156 -9.25 14.43 -6.93
N GLY A 157 -10.43 14.53 -6.34
CA GLY A 157 -11.15 15.80 -6.20
C GLY A 157 -11.43 16.43 -7.56
N SER A 158 -10.90 17.64 -7.81
CA SER A 158 -11.02 18.37 -9.10
C SER A 158 -9.95 17.98 -10.12
N ASP A 159 -8.89 17.28 -9.71
CA ASP A 159 -7.73 17.02 -10.54
C ASP A 159 -7.87 15.69 -11.26
N SER A 160 -7.45 15.65 -12.51
CA SER A 160 -7.48 14.43 -13.32
C SER A 160 -6.23 14.34 -14.19
N ILE A 161 -5.60 13.15 -14.20
CA ILE A 161 -4.38 12.94 -14.96
C ILE A 161 -4.41 11.58 -15.69
N PRO A 162 -4.04 11.54 -17.00
CA PRO A 162 -3.85 10.28 -17.69
C PRO A 162 -2.56 9.61 -17.23
N VAL A 163 -2.65 8.29 -17.02
CA VAL A 163 -1.51 7.43 -16.67
C VAL A 163 -1.41 6.33 -17.72
N ARG A 164 -0.18 6.07 -18.20
CA ARG A 164 0.15 4.98 -19.11
C ARG A 164 1.17 4.06 -18.48
N THR A 165 0.94 2.76 -18.56
CA THR A 165 1.81 1.74 -17.96
C THR A 165 1.90 0.49 -18.85
N THR A 166 3.03 -0.19 -18.78
CA THR A 166 3.26 -1.49 -19.43
C THR A 166 2.79 -2.67 -18.60
N ILE A 167 2.37 -2.45 -17.35
CA ILE A 167 1.81 -3.51 -16.50
C ILE A 167 0.29 -3.50 -16.65
N ILE A 168 -0.26 -4.58 -17.18
CA ILE A 168 -1.68 -4.70 -17.55
C ILE A 168 -2.49 -5.31 -16.41
N GLY A 169 -3.74 -4.87 -16.27
CA GLY A 169 -4.76 -5.43 -15.39
C GLY A 169 -5.20 -4.51 -14.26
N ASP A 170 -6.46 -4.70 -13.83
CA ASP A 170 -7.09 -3.89 -12.78
C ASP A 170 -6.27 -3.85 -11.48
N GLN A 171 -5.60 -4.95 -11.12
CA GLN A 171 -4.78 -4.99 -9.90
C GLN A 171 -3.66 -3.94 -9.91
N HIS A 172 -3.07 -3.70 -11.09
CA HIS A 172 -2.05 -2.66 -11.21
C HIS A 172 -2.65 -1.27 -11.12
N ILE A 173 -3.85 -1.05 -11.67
CA ILE A 173 -4.56 0.23 -11.51
C ILE A 173 -4.83 0.50 -10.03
N TYR A 174 -5.30 -0.48 -9.23
CA TYR A 174 -5.46 -0.31 -7.78
C TYR A 174 -4.15 0.02 -7.08
N ASN A 175 -3.03 -0.58 -7.50
CA ASN A 175 -1.72 -0.25 -6.94
C ASN A 175 -1.32 1.20 -7.26
N CYS A 176 -1.58 1.67 -8.50
CA CYS A 176 -1.35 3.07 -8.88
C CYS A 176 -2.25 4.03 -8.07
N LEU A 177 -3.53 3.70 -7.88
CA LEU A 177 -4.44 4.49 -7.06
C LEU A 177 -3.96 4.59 -5.61
N ALA A 178 -3.54 3.48 -5.01
CA ALA A 178 -3.00 3.46 -3.65
C ALA A 178 -1.72 4.29 -3.54
N ALA A 179 -0.81 4.20 -4.53
CA ALA A 179 0.39 5.02 -4.59
C ALA A 179 0.05 6.51 -4.75
N THR A 180 -0.96 6.84 -5.56
CA THR A 180 -1.47 8.21 -5.73
C THR A 180 -2.00 8.75 -4.40
N ALA A 181 -2.81 7.96 -3.68
CA ALA A 181 -3.33 8.35 -2.37
C ALA A 181 -2.21 8.69 -1.37
N VAL A 182 -1.15 7.88 -1.32
CA VAL A 182 0.02 8.18 -0.48
C VAL A 182 0.72 9.46 -0.91
N GLY A 183 0.94 9.64 -2.22
CA GLY A 183 1.60 10.83 -2.74
C GLY A 183 0.85 12.11 -2.41
N LEU A 184 -0.46 12.13 -2.65
CA LEU A 184 -1.32 13.27 -2.34
C LEU A 184 -1.37 13.55 -0.83
N ALA A 185 -1.45 12.52 0.01
CA ALA A 185 -1.42 12.68 1.46
C ALA A 185 -0.09 13.27 1.97
N GLN A 186 0.99 13.14 1.21
CA GLN A 186 2.29 13.77 1.46
C GLN A 186 2.46 15.13 0.78
N GLY A 187 1.41 15.69 0.17
CA GLY A 187 1.45 16.98 -0.50
C GLY A 187 2.21 16.98 -1.84
N ILE A 188 2.35 15.81 -2.47
CA ILE A 188 3.00 15.70 -3.78
C ILE A 188 1.95 15.98 -4.86
N GLU A 189 2.26 16.87 -5.80
CA GLU A 189 1.40 17.22 -6.94
C GLU A 189 1.13 15.99 -7.82
N ILE A 190 -0.12 15.86 -8.30
CA ILE A 190 -0.58 14.68 -9.05
C ILE A 190 0.22 14.45 -10.33
N GLU A 191 0.72 15.49 -10.99
CA GLU A 191 1.57 15.42 -12.17
C GLU A 191 2.95 14.82 -11.86
N THR A 192 3.43 15.00 -10.65
CA THR A 192 4.69 14.40 -10.19
C THR A 192 4.50 12.93 -9.84
N ILE A 193 3.35 12.58 -9.29
CA ILE A 193 3.00 11.20 -8.94
C ILE A 193 2.84 10.35 -10.21
N ALA A 194 2.29 10.91 -11.29
CA ALA A 194 2.01 10.20 -12.55
C ALA A 194 3.26 9.92 -13.41
N LYS A 195 4.45 10.41 -13.05
CA LYS A 195 5.75 10.17 -13.73
C LYS A 195 6.42 8.90 -13.25
#